data_e20c52adc87cf1b66084a848522145c3
#
_entry.id   e20c52adc87cf1b66084a848522145c3
#
_cell.length_a   1.000
_cell.length_b   1.000
_cell.length_c   1.000
_cell.angle_alpha   90.00
_cell.angle_beta   90.00
_cell.angle_gamma   90.00
#
_symmetry.space_group_name_H-M   'P 1'
#
loop_
_entity.id
_entity.type
_entity.pdbx_description
1 polymer ?
#
loop_
_entity_poly.entity_id
_entity_poly.type
_entity_poly.pdbx_seq_one_letter_code
_entity_poly.pdbx_strand_id
1 'polypeptide(L)'
;MDVEVPSGETSHDFFRRARARLTLDVPAALDDHSAPATRGDLDLEPSLWERAGVKATRPAAVLIPVVDRPEPAVLLTLRTELPSHPGQIAFPGGKIDPHDRTPADAALREAREEIGLAPALIEPIGYLDLYLTFSGYRILPTVARVRPDRLLPGVVQHGVS
;
A
#
# COMPACT_ATOMS: atom_id res chain seq x y z
N MET A 1 20.00 -1.45 5.01
CA MET A 1 19.74 -1.07 6.41
C MET A 1 18.73 -2.08 6.94
N ASP A 2 19.23 -2.98 7.76
CA ASP A 2 18.38 -3.99 8.38
C ASP A 2 17.48 -3.29 9.38
N VAL A 3 16.21 -3.20 9.05
CA VAL A 3 15.20 -2.82 10.04
C VAL A 3 15.03 -4.04 10.93
N GLU A 4 15.66 -4.02 12.06
CA GLU A 4 15.46 -5.01 13.09
C GLU A 4 14.01 -4.97 13.54
N VAL A 5 13.20 -5.87 12.97
CA VAL A 5 11.84 -6.11 13.48
C VAL A 5 12.04 -6.77 14.85
N PRO A 6 11.45 -6.23 15.93
CA PRO A 6 11.59 -6.84 17.23
C PRO A 6 11.19 -8.31 17.15
N SER A 7 12.13 -9.19 17.43
CA SER A 7 11.88 -10.62 17.49
C SER A 7 10.82 -10.88 18.57
N GLY A 8 9.61 -11.29 18.15
CA GLY A 8 8.55 -11.66 19.07
C GLY A 8 7.20 -10.94 18.88
N GLU A 9 7.05 -10.04 17.90
CA GLU A 9 5.75 -9.47 17.62
C GLU A 9 4.84 -10.50 16.96
N THR A 10 3.73 -10.81 17.60
CA THR A 10 2.71 -11.70 17.03
C THR A 10 1.81 -10.92 16.06
N SER A 11 1.14 -11.62 15.15
CA SER A 11 0.15 -11.00 14.28
C SER A 11 -0.97 -10.32 15.08
N HIS A 12 -1.36 -10.92 16.21
CA HIS A 12 -2.35 -10.32 17.11
C HIS A 12 -1.90 -8.95 17.64
N ASP A 13 -0.66 -8.82 18.09
CA ASP A 13 -0.11 -7.55 18.58
C ASP A 13 -0.01 -6.52 17.47
N PHE A 14 0.42 -6.93 16.28
CA PHE A 14 0.49 -6.07 15.11
C PHE A 14 -0.89 -5.48 14.77
N PHE A 15 -1.91 -6.34 14.60
CA PHE A 15 -3.25 -5.87 14.22
C PHE A 15 -3.92 -5.07 15.33
N ARG A 16 -3.71 -5.41 16.58
CA ARG A 16 -4.19 -4.61 17.72
C ARG A 16 -3.63 -3.18 17.65
N ARG A 17 -2.33 -3.02 17.43
CA ARG A 17 -1.69 -1.70 17.30
C ARG A 17 -2.16 -0.95 16.04
N ALA A 18 -2.28 -1.65 14.93
CA ALA A 18 -2.75 -1.06 13.69
C ALA A 18 -4.18 -0.50 13.86
N ARG A 19 -5.09 -1.28 14.45
CA ARG A 19 -6.46 -0.83 14.72
C ARG A 19 -6.55 0.32 15.71
N ALA A 20 -5.63 0.40 16.65
CA ALA A 20 -5.58 1.49 17.62
C ALA A 20 -5.06 2.82 17.02
N ARG A 21 -4.29 2.78 15.93
CA ARG A 21 -3.60 3.94 15.38
C ARG A 21 -4.10 4.38 14.01
N LEU A 22 -4.68 3.48 13.24
CA LEU A 22 -5.12 3.75 11.87
C LEU A 22 -6.63 3.85 11.80
N THR A 23 -7.12 4.67 10.88
CA THR A 23 -8.53 4.79 10.54
C THR A 23 -8.73 4.68 9.04
N LEU A 24 -9.97 4.45 8.63
CA LEU A 24 -10.39 4.47 7.21
C LEU A 24 -10.97 5.84 6.82
N ASP A 25 -10.63 6.89 7.55
CA ASP A 25 -10.97 8.25 7.18
C ASP A 25 -10.07 8.71 6.03
N VAL A 26 -10.69 9.10 4.92
CA VAL A 26 -9.96 9.54 3.73
C VAL A 26 -9.39 10.93 3.99
N PRO A 27 -8.06 11.13 3.88
CA PRO A 27 -7.49 12.45 4.07
C PRO A 27 -7.92 13.40 2.95
N ALA A 28 -8.31 14.62 3.32
CA ALA A 28 -8.69 15.66 2.35
C ALA A 28 -7.60 15.92 1.30
N ALA A 29 -6.34 15.78 1.68
CA ALA A 29 -5.19 15.96 0.80
C ALA A 29 -5.13 14.99 -0.38
N LEU A 30 -5.91 13.90 -0.38
CA LEU A 30 -5.99 12.99 -1.52
C LEU A 30 -6.54 13.71 -2.76
N ASP A 31 -7.58 14.52 -2.58
CA ASP A 31 -8.26 15.24 -3.65
C ASP A 31 -7.96 16.75 -3.62
N ASP A 32 -7.62 17.30 -2.47
CA ASP A 32 -7.23 18.70 -2.31
C ASP A 32 -5.73 18.88 -2.52
N HIS A 33 -5.35 19.23 -3.73
CA HIS A 33 -3.96 19.40 -4.13
C HIS A 33 -3.28 20.63 -3.51
N SER A 34 -4.02 21.50 -2.85
CA SER A 34 -3.46 22.61 -2.10
C SER A 34 -3.02 22.21 -0.69
N ALA A 35 -3.55 21.10 -0.17
CA ALA A 35 -3.19 20.61 1.13
C ALA A 35 -1.78 20.00 1.11
N PRO A 36 -0.92 20.33 2.11
CA PRO A 36 0.41 19.78 2.17
C PRO A 36 0.35 18.26 2.41
N ALA A 37 1.14 17.51 1.65
CA ALA A 37 1.38 16.12 1.95
C ALA A 37 2.52 15.98 2.96
N THR A 38 2.39 15.03 3.85
CA THR A 38 3.35 14.82 4.94
C THR A 38 4.50 13.90 4.58
N ARG A 39 4.39 13.18 3.47
CA ARG A 39 5.38 12.20 3.00
C ARG A 39 5.53 12.26 1.49
N GLY A 40 6.68 11.87 0.97
CA GLY A 40 6.91 11.76 -0.46
C GLY A 40 8.37 11.63 -0.85
N ASP A 41 8.60 11.51 -2.14
CA ASP A 41 9.94 11.48 -2.73
C ASP A 41 10.74 12.75 -2.43
N LEU A 42 10.05 13.84 -2.09
CA LEU A 42 10.62 15.09 -1.57
C LEU A 42 11.48 14.91 -0.32
N ASP A 43 11.11 13.95 0.53
CA ASP A 43 11.85 13.66 1.76
C ASP A 43 13.23 13.08 1.46
N LEU A 44 13.38 12.49 0.27
CA LEU A 44 14.63 11.91 -0.19
C LEU A 44 15.53 12.95 -0.85
N GLU A 45 14.97 13.81 -1.69
CA GLU A 45 15.72 14.87 -2.34
C GLU A 45 14.85 16.09 -2.72
N PRO A 46 14.76 17.09 -1.83
CA PRO A 46 13.92 18.27 -2.04
C PRO A 46 14.24 19.07 -3.30
N SER A 47 15.52 19.06 -3.73
CA SER A 47 15.97 19.82 -4.90
C SER A 47 15.43 19.32 -6.23
N LEU A 48 15.09 18.04 -6.32
CA LEU A 48 14.52 17.44 -7.54
C LEU A 48 13.09 17.91 -7.81
N TRP A 49 12.37 18.26 -6.78
CA TRP A 49 10.99 18.72 -6.90
C TRP A 49 10.86 20.06 -7.60
N GLU A 50 11.74 21.01 -7.25
CA GLU A 50 11.77 22.32 -7.90
C GLU A 50 12.17 22.22 -9.37
N ARG A 51 13.04 21.26 -9.73
CA ARG A 51 13.51 21.04 -11.09
C ARG A 51 12.49 20.32 -11.98
N ALA A 52 11.70 19.42 -11.39
CA ALA A 52 10.80 18.56 -12.17
C ALA A 52 9.51 19.27 -12.58
N GLY A 53 9.09 20.34 -11.89
CA GLY A 53 7.81 21.02 -12.14
C GLY A 53 6.60 20.08 -12.05
N VAL A 54 6.76 18.94 -11.39
CA VAL A 54 5.76 17.90 -11.32
C VAL A 54 4.73 18.24 -10.26
N LYS A 55 3.47 18.27 -10.66
CA LYS A 55 2.33 18.34 -9.73
C LYS A 55 1.80 16.92 -9.53
N ALA A 56 1.86 16.43 -8.30
CA ALA A 56 1.24 15.16 -7.95
C ALA A 56 -0.27 15.35 -7.82
N THR A 57 -0.99 15.09 -8.90
CA THR A 57 -2.43 15.38 -9.02
C THR A 57 -3.29 14.13 -9.21
N ARG A 58 -2.68 12.96 -9.42
CA ARG A 58 -3.39 11.72 -9.70
C ARG A 58 -3.51 10.85 -8.45
N PRO A 59 -4.73 10.66 -7.91
CA PRO A 59 -4.92 9.81 -6.76
C PRO A 59 -4.72 8.33 -7.14
N ALA A 60 -4.01 7.62 -6.27
CA ALA A 60 -3.79 6.19 -6.38
C ALA A 60 -3.91 5.51 -5.02
N ALA A 61 -4.26 4.25 -5.03
CA ALA A 61 -4.36 3.44 -3.83
C ALA A 61 -3.39 2.25 -3.91
N VAL A 62 -2.79 1.93 -2.79
CA VAL A 62 -1.89 0.79 -2.63
C VAL A 62 -2.36 -0.04 -1.46
N LEU A 63 -2.35 -1.36 -1.61
CA LEU A 63 -2.65 -2.28 -0.53
C LEU A 63 -1.36 -2.75 0.14
N ILE A 64 -1.32 -2.70 1.45
CA ILE A 64 -0.31 -3.36 2.27
C ILE A 64 -0.97 -4.57 2.92
N PRO A 65 -0.96 -5.73 2.24
CA PRO A 65 -1.67 -6.92 2.69
C PRO A 65 -0.80 -7.70 3.66
N VAL A 66 -1.19 -7.71 4.93
CA VAL A 66 -0.50 -8.43 5.99
C VAL A 66 -1.25 -9.73 6.29
N VAL A 67 -0.60 -10.85 6.05
CA VAL A 67 -1.18 -12.17 6.29
C VAL A 67 -1.18 -12.46 7.78
N ASP A 68 -2.36 -12.80 8.30
CA ASP A 68 -2.58 -13.12 9.71
C ASP A 68 -2.16 -14.57 10.01
N ARG A 69 -0.90 -14.74 10.31
CA ARG A 69 -0.29 -16.01 10.75
C ARG A 69 0.67 -15.72 11.92
N PRO A 70 1.13 -16.72 12.66
CA PRO A 70 1.97 -16.48 13.86
C PRO A 70 3.13 -15.52 13.61
N GLU A 71 3.81 -15.66 12.48
CA GLU A 71 4.75 -14.67 11.97
C GLU A 71 4.09 -13.91 10.82
N PRO A 72 3.69 -12.65 11.03
CA PRO A 72 3.02 -11.90 9.98
C PRO A 72 3.91 -11.73 8.75
N ALA A 73 3.29 -11.81 7.57
CA ALA A 73 3.98 -11.65 6.30
C ALA A 73 3.20 -10.70 5.40
N VAL A 74 3.90 -9.98 4.54
CA VAL A 74 3.27 -9.15 3.51
C VAL A 74 3.26 -9.86 2.17
N LEU A 75 2.21 -9.61 1.38
CA LEU A 75 2.13 -10.06 0.01
C LEU A 75 2.59 -8.93 -0.92
N LEU A 76 3.43 -9.29 -1.89
CA LEU A 76 3.96 -8.35 -2.86
C LEU A 76 3.69 -8.86 -4.28
N THR A 77 3.62 -7.93 -5.23
CA THR A 77 3.57 -8.26 -6.65
C THR A 77 4.98 -8.31 -7.22
N LEU A 78 5.20 -9.24 -8.13
CA LEU A 78 6.37 -9.23 -9.00
C LEU A 78 5.94 -8.70 -10.38
N ARG A 79 6.41 -7.53 -10.75
CA ARG A 79 6.12 -6.93 -12.06
C ARG A 79 7.01 -7.57 -13.11
N THR A 80 6.47 -8.55 -13.84
CA THR A 80 7.22 -9.28 -14.87
C THR A 80 7.09 -8.68 -16.27
N GLU A 81 6.09 -7.83 -16.51
CA GLU A 81 5.66 -7.42 -17.85
C GLU A 81 5.93 -5.98 -18.24
N LEU A 82 6.56 -5.17 -17.39
CA LEU A 82 6.91 -3.79 -17.74
C LEU A 82 8.28 -3.73 -18.41
N PRO A 83 8.36 -3.22 -19.68
CA PRO A 83 9.63 -3.13 -20.41
C PRO A 83 10.69 -2.28 -19.68
N SER A 84 10.26 -1.33 -18.86
CA SER A 84 11.15 -0.38 -18.18
C SER A 84 11.68 -0.87 -16.83
N HIS A 85 11.01 -1.82 -16.16
CA HIS A 85 11.41 -2.31 -14.84
C HIS A 85 11.01 -3.78 -14.64
N PRO A 86 11.60 -4.72 -15.42
CA PRO A 86 11.31 -6.15 -15.26
C PRO A 86 11.81 -6.63 -13.90
N GLY A 87 11.00 -7.40 -13.18
CA GLY A 87 11.35 -7.98 -11.90
C GLY A 87 11.20 -7.06 -10.69
N GLN A 88 10.61 -5.88 -10.84
CA GLN A 88 10.36 -4.98 -9.71
C GLN A 88 9.29 -5.58 -8.77
N ILE A 89 9.63 -5.62 -7.49
CA ILE A 89 8.72 -6.02 -6.42
C ILE A 89 8.02 -4.77 -5.89
N ALA A 90 6.70 -4.84 -5.77
CA ALA A 90 5.89 -3.72 -5.28
C ALA A 90 4.64 -4.22 -4.54
N PHE A 91 4.06 -3.36 -3.72
CA PHE A 91 2.72 -3.59 -3.20
C PHE A 91 1.69 -3.51 -4.34
N PRO A 92 0.61 -4.32 -4.30
CA PRO A 92 -0.46 -4.20 -5.27
C PRO A 92 -1.14 -2.84 -5.16
N GLY A 93 -1.44 -2.23 -6.30
CA GLY A 93 -2.07 -0.92 -6.33
C GLY A 93 -2.14 -0.32 -7.72
N GLY A 94 -2.85 0.79 -7.81
CA GLY A 94 -3.04 1.52 -9.04
C GLY A 94 -3.91 2.76 -8.86
N LYS A 95 -4.34 3.33 -9.98
CA LYS A 95 -5.20 4.51 -9.99
C LYS A 95 -6.54 4.22 -9.33
N ILE A 96 -7.05 5.20 -8.60
CA ILE A 96 -8.42 5.16 -8.10
C ILE A 96 -9.35 5.45 -9.27
N ASP A 97 -10.26 4.51 -9.52
CA ASP A 97 -11.28 4.62 -10.55
C ASP A 97 -12.50 5.37 -9.99
N PRO A 98 -13.23 6.19 -10.81
CA PRO A 98 -14.45 6.84 -10.36
C PRO A 98 -15.53 5.89 -9.83
N HIS A 99 -15.49 4.62 -10.20
CA HIS A 99 -16.42 3.59 -9.70
C HIS A 99 -16.02 3.03 -8.33
N ASP A 100 -14.81 3.24 -7.89
CA ASP A 100 -14.37 2.83 -6.56
C ASP A 100 -15.04 3.70 -5.49
N ARG A 101 -15.71 3.08 -4.52
CA ARG A 101 -16.41 3.82 -3.46
C ARG A 101 -15.45 4.51 -2.51
N THR A 102 -14.32 3.84 -2.24
CA THR A 102 -13.29 4.32 -1.32
C THR A 102 -11.91 3.99 -1.89
N PRO A 103 -10.85 4.67 -1.44
CA PRO A 103 -9.49 4.25 -1.78
C PRO A 103 -9.16 2.81 -1.38
N ALA A 104 -9.70 2.32 -0.26
CA ALA A 104 -9.55 0.94 0.14
C ALA A 104 -10.17 -0.02 -0.90
N ASP A 105 -11.35 0.28 -1.42
CA ASP A 105 -11.98 -0.53 -2.47
C ASP A 105 -11.13 -0.55 -3.75
N ALA A 106 -10.52 0.57 -4.12
CA ALA A 106 -9.57 0.63 -5.23
C ALA A 106 -8.37 -0.30 -4.99
N ALA A 107 -7.79 -0.26 -3.80
CA ALA A 107 -6.66 -1.11 -3.42
C ALA A 107 -7.03 -2.61 -3.46
N LEU A 108 -8.23 -2.97 -3.01
CA LEU A 108 -8.74 -4.35 -3.07
C LEU A 108 -8.95 -4.81 -4.51
N ARG A 109 -9.51 -3.96 -5.36
CA ARG A 109 -9.71 -4.26 -6.78
C ARG A 109 -8.38 -4.51 -7.49
N GLU A 110 -7.40 -3.64 -7.29
CA GLU A 110 -6.07 -3.78 -7.88
C GLU A 110 -5.38 -5.07 -7.40
N ALA A 111 -5.48 -5.41 -6.11
CA ALA A 111 -4.91 -6.64 -5.57
C ALA A 111 -5.55 -7.89 -6.20
N ARG A 112 -6.84 -7.86 -6.45
CA ARG A 112 -7.53 -8.95 -7.16
C ARG A 112 -7.03 -9.10 -8.60
N GLU A 113 -6.89 -7.98 -9.31
CA GLU A 113 -6.44 -7.95 -10.70
C GLU A 113 -4.97 -8.38 -10.83
N GLU A 114 -4.09 -7.91 -9.95
CA GLU A 114 -2.65 -8.12 -10.05
C GLU A 114 -2.18 -9.46 -9.47
N ILE A 115 -2.73 -9.91 -8.36
CA ILE A 115 -2.27 -11.11 -7.64
C ILE A 115 -3.38 -12.13 -7.33
N GLY A 116 -4.58 -11.91 -7.84
CA GLY A 116 -5.70 -12.83 -7.64
C GLY A 116 -6.22 -12.91 -6.19
N LEU A 117 -5.91 -11.91 -5.37
CA LEU A 117 -6.31 -11.87 -3.97
C LEU A 117 -7.79 -11.49 -3.85
N ALA A 118 -8.61 -12.43 -3.39
CA ALA A 118 -10.06 -12.23 -3.29
C ALA A 118 -10.41 -11.21 -2.19
N PRO A 119 -11.25 -10.20 -2.47
CA PRO A 119 -11.65 -9.20 -1.47
C PRO A 119 -12.27 -9.79 -0.21
N ALA A 120 -12.96 -10.94 -0.30
CA ALA A 120 -13.55 -11.62 0.85
C ALA A 120 -12.51 -12.11 1.88
N LEU A 121 -11.25 -12.23 1.50
CA LEU A 121 -10.15 -12.62 2.39
C LEU A 121 -9.47 -11.44 3.06
N ILE A 122 -9.84 -10.21 2.70
CA ILE A 122 -9.14 -8.99 3.07
C ILE A 122 -10.03 -8.12 3.94
N GLU A 123 -9.50 -7.73 5.09
CA GLU A 123 -10.12 -6.74 5.98
C GLU A 123 -9.26 -5.48 5.99
N PRO A 124 -9.70 -4.37 5.35
CA PRO A 124 -9.03 -3.09 5.48
C PRO A 124 -9.03 -2.62 6.93
N ILE A 125 -7.89 -2.14 7.42
CA ILE A 125 -7.74 -1.66 8.80
C ILE A 125 -7.67 -0.14 8.83
N GLY A 126 -6.88 0.45 7.96
CA GLY A 126 -6.74 1.90 7.93
C GLY A 126 -5.68 2.37 6.95
N TYR A 127 -5.68 3.68 6.73
CA TYR A 127 -4.75 4.33 5.83
C TYR A 127 -3.48 4.79 6.55
N LEU A 128 -2.35 4.65 5.88
CA LEU A 128 -1.12 5.35 6.25
C LEU A 128 -1.14 6.77 5.68
N ASP A 129 -0.09 7.54 5.99
CA ASP A 129 0.06 8.89 5.46
C ASP A 129 0.12 8.89 3.93
N LEU A 130 -0.49 9.91 3.34
CA LEU A 130 -0.45 10.14 1.91
C LEU A 130 1.00 10.32 1.43
N TYR A 131 1.36 9.63 0.36
CA TYR A 131 2.69 9.66 -0.23
C TYR A 131 2.66 10.27 -1.63
N LEU A 132 3.50 11.28 -1.88
CA LEU A 132 3.66 11.90 -3.19
C LEU A 132 4.85 11.31 -3.94
N THR A 133 4.62 10.94 -5.21
CA THR A 133 5.69 10.42 -6.09
C THR A 133 6.10 11.44 -7.14
N PHE A 134 7.35 11.36 -7.61
CA PHE A 134 7.81 12.15 -8.75
C PHE A 134 7.06 11.85 -10.05
N SER A 135 6.46 10.66 -10.15
CA SER A 135 5.61 10.29 -11.29
C SER A 135 4.23 10.98 -11.30
N GLY A 136 3.96 11.83 -10.31
CA GLY A 136 2.75 12.65 -10.25
C GLY A 136 1.57 12.00 -9.56
N TYR A 137 1.79 10.98 -8.73
CA TYR A 137 0.73 10.31 -7.98
C TYR A 137 0.66 10.77 -6.53
N ARG A 138 -0.55 10.83 -6.03
CA ARG A 138 -0.89 10.94 -4.61
C ARG A 138 -1.34 9.57 -4.15
N ILE A 139 -0.45 8.84 -3.51
CA ILE A 139 -0.70 7.44 -3.12
C ILE A 139 -1.20 7.38 -1.69
N LEU A 140 -2.35 6.72 -1.51
CA LEU A 140 -2.89 6.41 -0.19
C LEU A 140 -2.69 4.93 0.11
N PRO A 141 -1.76 4.57 1.00
CA PRO A 141 -1.57 3.18 1.40
C PRO A 141 -2.65 2.71 2.36
N THR A 142 -3.19 1.52 2.11
CA THR A 142 -4.18 0.86 2.96
C THR A 142 -3.55 -0.36 3.61
N VAL A 143 -3.44 -0.37 4.93
CA VAL A 143 -3.06 -1.57 5.68
C VAL A 143 -4.28 -2.48 5.80
N ALA A 144 -4.12 -3.75 5.47
CA ALA A 144 -5.19 -4.71 5.50
C ALA A 144 -4.74 -6.05 6.09
N ARG A 145 -5.65 -6.71 6.78
CA ARG A 145 -5.48 -8.06 7.28
C ARG A 145 -5.92 -9.05 6.20
N VAL A 146 -5.09 -10.04 5.91
CA VAL A 146 -5.39 -11.12 4.97
C VAL A 146 -5.53 -12.43 5.72
N ARG A 147 -6.62 -13.15 5.48
CA ARG A 147 -6.85 -14.48 6.05
C ARG A 147 -5.94 -15.51 5.38
N PRO A 148 -5.17 -16.30 6.16
CA PRO A 148 -4.19 -17.23 5.60
C PRO A 148 -4.79 -18.51 5.04
N ASP A 149 -5.99 -18.89 5.49
CA ASP A 149 -6.59 -20.20 5.30
C ASP A 149 -7.02 -20.51 3.87
N ARG A 150 -7.05 -19.52 2.98
CA ARG A 150 -7.51 -19.66 1.58
C ARG A 150 -6.62 -18.97 0.56
N LEU A 151 -5.34 -18.79 0.88
CA LEU A 151 -4.40 -18.26 -0.10
C LEU A 151 -4.12 -19.32 -1.19
N LEU A 152 -4.28 -18.90 -2.45
CA LEU A 152 -4.04 -19.77 -3.60
C LEU A 152 -2.55 -20.10 -3.74
N PRO A 153 -2.21 -21.33 -4.22
CA PRO A 153 -0.83 -21.65 -4.60
C PRO A 153 -0.32 -20.65 -5.65
N GLY A 154 0.88 -20.13 -5.47
CA GLY A 154 1.51 -19.19 -6.39
C GLY A 154 1.56 -17.73 -5.91
N VAL A 155 0.88 -17.40 -4.83
CA VAL A 155 1.08 -16.12 -4.17
C VAL A 155 2.41 -16.15 -3.41
N VAL A 156 3.36 -15.33 -3.86
CA VAL A 156 4.68 -15.26 -3.21
C VAL A 156 4.52 -14.54 -1.89
N GLN A 157 4.73 -15.26 -0.80
CA GLN A 157 4.74 -14.70 0.54
C GLN A 157 6.18 -14.39 0.94
N HIS A 158 6.47 -13.12 1.16
CA HIS A 158 7.74 -12.73 1.79
C HIS A 158 7.49 -12.51 3.28
N GLY A 159 8.18 -13.26 4.10
CA GLY A 159 8.16 -13.06 5.54
C GLY A 159 8.77 -11.69 5.87
N VAL A 160 8.12 -10.97 6.78
CA VAL A 160 8.72 -9.82 7.43
C VAL A 160 9.66 -10.38 8.48
N SER A 161 10.91 -10.53 8.12
CA SER A 161 11.99 -10.90 9.05
C SER A 161 12.61 -9.64 9.64
#